data_74ebe07e418e557ced8391da97fdcfda
#
_entry.id   74ebe07e418e557ced8391da97fdcfda
#
_cell.length_a   1.000
_cell.length_b   1.000
_cell.length_c   1.000
_cell.angle_alpha   90.00
_cell.angle_beta   90.00
_cell.angle_gamma   90.00
#
_symmetry.space_group_name_H-M   'P 1'
#
loop_
_entity.id
_entity.type
_entity.pdbx_description
1 polymer ?
#
loop_
_entity_poly.entity_id
_entity_poly.type
_entity_poly.pdbx_seq_one_letter_code
_entity_poly.pdbx_strand_id
1 'polypeptide(L)'
;MYRNEWMTVREDEIRRQDGSRGIYGVVDKPHYALIIASEGDRLQLVRQFRYPLGLSRWEFPQGTAPGRADQDPKTLAARELREETGLAAGSLVELGVLDVAAGMSSQRGTAYLATELTRGEPDREPEEQDMLAAWFSRADVDKLITSGELTDAQSLAAYALLLLHERTR
;
A
#
# COMPACT_ATOMS: atom_id res chain seq x y z
N MET A 1 22.86 11.18 8.80
CA MET A 1 22.26 10.25 7.85
C MET A 1 22.12 8.87 8.52
N TYR A 2 20.92 8.27 8.50
CA TYR A 2 20.65 6.89 8.96
C TYR A 2 20.15 6.07 7.78
N ARG A 3 20.59 4.82 7.63
CA ARG A 3 20.20 3.93 6.54
C ARG A 3 20.08 2.49 7.03
N ASN A 4 19.01 1.81 6.58
CA ASN A 4 18.82 0.37 6.69
C ASN A 4 18.23 -0.20 5.38
N GLU A 5 17.77 -1.44 5.39
CA GLU A 5 17.20 -2.11 4.22
C GLU A 5 15.89 -1.47 3.75
N TRP A 6 15.13 -0.85 4.65
CA TRP A 6 13.79 -0.31 4.36
C TRP A 6 13.78 1.19 4.09
N MET A 7 14.72 1.98 4.64
CA MET A 7 14.69 3.44 4.50
C MET A 7 16.04 4.10 4.66
N THR A 8 16.12 5.32 4.17
CA THR A 8 17.18 6.28 4.50
C THR A 8 16.55 7.50 5.14
N VAL A 9 17.10 7.97 6.25
CA VAL A 9 16.74 9.26 6.87
C VAL A 9 17.91 10.20 6.69
N ARG A 10 17.65 11.35 6.07
CA ARG A 10 18.67 12.39 5.83
C ARG A 10 18.14 13.77 6.15
N GLU A 11 19.03 14.70 6.32
CA GLU A 11 18.78 16.13 6.42
C GLU A 11 19.46 16.80 5.25
N ASP A 12 18.72 17.57 4.47
CA ASP A 12 19.21 18.29 3.31
C ASP A 12 19.27 19.80 3.61
N GLU A 13 20.36 20.47 3.27
CA GLU A 13 20.38 21.93 3.25
C GLU A 13 19.53 22.43 2.07
N ILE A 14 18.61 23.35 2.38
CA ILE A 14 17.73 23.95 1.38
C ILE A 14 17.92 25.46 1.32
N ARG A 15 17.62 26.02 0.15
CA ARG A 15 17.49 27.48 -0.04
C ARG A 15 16.02 27.81 -0.31
N ARG A 16 15.44 28.67 0.52
CA ARG A 16 14.06 29.12 0.34
C ARG A 16 13.93 30.17 -0.76
N GLN A 17 12.71 30.43 -1.20
CA GLN A 17 12.44 31.42 -2.26
C GLN A 17 12.90 32.85 -1.90
N ASP A 18 12.89 33.21 -0.63
CA ASP A 18 13.39 34.48 -0.10
C ASP A 18 14.93 34.56 0.00
N GLY A 19 15.62 33.48 -0.40
CA GLY A 19 17.07 33.36 -0.37
C GLY A 19 17.64 32.88 0.96
N SER A 20 16.83 32.75 2.01
CA SER A 20 17.27 32.22 3.31
C SER A 20 17.66 30.75 3.23
N ARG A 21 18.62 30.35 4.07
CA ARG A 21 18.99 28.92 4.22
C ARG A 21 18.10 28.24 5.25
N GLY A 22 17.90 26.93 5.09
CA GLY A 22 17.20 26.08 6.01
C GLY A 22 17.63 24.65 5.86
N ILE A 23 17.03 23.78 6.64
CA ILE A 23 17.19 22.33 6.58
C ILE A 23 15.85 21.67 6.29
N TYR A 24 15.90 20.47 5.68
CA TYR A 24 14.74 19.64 5.42
C TYR A 24 15.02 18.18 5.79
N GLY A 25 14.25 17.62 6.71
CA GLY A 25 14.34 16.20 7.05
C GLY A 25 13.58 15.35 6.02
N VAL A 26 14.23 14.34 5.47
CA VAL A 26 13.66 13.46 4.45
C VAL A 26 13.77 12.00 4.87
N VAL A 27 12.65 11.30 4.80
CA VAL A 27 12.59 9.83 4.88
C VAL A 27 12.44 9.30 3.46
N ASP A 28 13.52 8.71 2.95
CA ASP A 28 13.55 8.12 1.61
C ASP A 28 13.28 6.62 1.70
N LYS A 29 12.20 6.19 1.04
CA LYS A 29 11.73 4.79 0.97
C LYS A 29 11.47 4.39 -0.48
N PRO A 30 11.60 3.09 -0.80
CA PRO A 30 11.28 2.59 -2.14
C PRO A 30 9.80 2.79 -2.46
N HIS A 31 9.49 2.77 -3.75
CA HIS A 31 8.12 2.71 -4.24
C HIS A 31 7.40 1.48 -3.67
N TYR A 32 6.07 1.58 -3.46
CA TYR A 32 5.25 0.44 -3.09
C TYR A 32 4.10 0.25 -4.09
N ALA A 33 3.55 -0.95 -4.13
CA ALA A 33 2.30 -1.25 -4.80
C ALA A 33 1.21 -1.57 -3.77
N LEU A 34 -0.03 -1.14 -4.04
CA LEU A 34 -1.21 -1.46 -3.26
C LEU A 34 -2.25 -2.09 -4.18
N ILE A 35 -2.89 -3.17 -3.74
CA ILE A 35 -3.76 -3.96 -4.59
C ILE A 35 -5.14 -4.10 -3.97
N ILE A 36 -6.18 -3.66 -4.71
CA ILE A 36 -7.56 -3.95 -4.39
C ILE A 36 -7.99 -5.16 -5.23
N ALA A 37 -7.97 -6.34 -4.63
CA ALA A 37 -8.49 -7.55 -5.28
C ALA A 37 -10.00 -7.60 -5.11
N SER A 38 -10.72 -7.71 -6.24
CA SER A 38 -12.18 -7.66 -6.31
C SER A 38 -12.77 -8.89 -6.97
N GLU A 39 -13.75 -9.50 -6.31
CA GLU A 39 -14.55 -10.63 -6.82
C GLU A 39 -16.04 -10.37 -6.56
N GLY A 40 -16.77 -9.98 -7.58
CA GLY A 40 -18.16 -9.53 -7.43
C GLY A 40 -18.28 -8.32 -6.53
N ASP A 41 -19.07 -8.41 -5.46
CA ASP A 41 -19.24 -7.35 -4.45
C ASP A 41 -18.20 -7.39 -3.32
N ARG A 42 -17.22 -8.27 -3.40
CA ARG A 42 -16.27 -8.48 -2.31
C ARG A 42 -14.90 -7.97 -2.65
N LEU A 43 -14.21 -7.44 -1.64
CA LEU A 43 -12.83 -7.00 -1.67
C LEU A 43 -12.00 -7.84 -0.68
N GLN A 44 -10.78 -8.19 -1.09
CA GLN A 44 -9.82 -8.87 -0.23
C GLN A 44 -9.05 -7.85 0.59
N LEU A 45 -9.03 -8.03 1.90
CA LEU A 45 -8.18 -7.29 2.82
C LEU A 45 -7.25 -8.23 3.56
N VAL A 46 -6.18 -7.64 4.10
CA VAL A 46 -5.27 -8.29 5.03
C VAL A 46 -5.30 -7.56 6.37
N ARG A 47 -5.03 -8.29 7.46
CA ARG A 47 -4.88 -7.74 8.80
C ARG A 47 -3.51 -8.12 9.33
N GLN A 48 -2.72 -7.11 9.66
CA GLN A 48 -1.39 -7.32 10.21
C GLN A 48 -1.11 -6.41 11.41
N PHE A 49 -0.14 -6.81 12.22
CA PHE A 49 0.33 -5.99 13.33
C PHE A 49 1.28 -4.90 12.83
N ARG A 50 0.93 -3.65 13.09
CA ARG A 50 1.77 -2.50 12.76
C ARG A 50 2.52 -2.04 14.00
N TYR A 51 3.78 -2.48 14.13
CA TYR A 51 4.62 -2.23 15.29
C TYR A 51 4.64 -0.76 15.76
N PRO A 52 4.78 0.26 14.89
CA PRO A 52 4.76 1.66 15.32
C PRO A 52 3.45 2.11 15.96
N LEU A 53 2.35 1.43 15.65
CA LEU A 53 1.03 1.72 16.19
C LEU A 53 0.70 0.88 17.42
N GLY A 54 1.42 -0.23 17.63
CA GLY A 54 1.18 -1.19 18.70
C GLY A 54 -0.13 -1.96 18.57
N LEU A 55 -0.68 -2.08 17.36
CA LEU A 55 -1.97 -2.74 17.12
C LEU A 55 -2.10 -3.29 15.71
N SER A 56 -3.07 -4.22 15.51
CA SER A 56 -3.41 -4.77 14.20
C SER A 56 -4.52 -3.95 13.53
N ARG A 57 -4.43 -3.78 12.20
CA ARG A 57 -5.42 -3.08 11.37
C ARG A 57 -5.69 -3.85 10.08
N TRP A 58 -6.91 -3.67 9.58
CA TRP A 58 -7.26 -4.08 8.23
C TRP A 58 -6.74 -3.06 7.22
N GLU A 59 -6.20 -3.55 6.11
CA GLU A 59 -5.68 -2.76 5.01
C GLU A 59 -5.76 -3.55 3.71
N PHE A 60 -5.60 -2.91 2.57
CA PHE A 60 -5.41 -3.63 1.32
C PHE A 60 -3.99 -4.19 1.23
N PRO A 61 -3.80 -5.36 0.56
CA PRO A 61 -2.47 -5.91 0.28
C PRO A 61 -1.54 -4.87 -0.31
N GLN A 62 -0.33 -4.73 0.26
CA GLN A 62 0.62 -3.71 -0.17
C GLN A 62 2.04 -3.99 0.31
N GLY A 63 3.00 -3.75 -0.54
CA GLY A 63 4.39 -3.86 -0.12
C GLY A 63 5.38 -3.24 -1.09
N THR A 64 6.66 -3.36 -0.77
CA THR A 64 7.79 -2.78 -1.50
C THR A 64 8.71 -3.86 -2.05
N ALA A 65 9.46 -3.53 -3.11
CA ALA A 65 10.45 -4.46 -3.62
C ALA A 65 11.56 -4.74 -2.58
N PRO A 66 11.98 -6.02 -2.41
CA PRO A 66 13.04 -6.39 -1.49
C PRO A 66 14.35 -5.64 -1.78
N GLY A 67 15.10 -5.36 -0.72
CA GLY A 67 16.40 -4.72 -0.85
C GLY A 67 16.36 -3.33 -1.51
N ARG A 68 15.20 -2.67 -1.54
CA ARG A 68 14.99 -1.37 -2.20
C ARG A 68 15.22 -1.41 -3.71
N ALA A 69 15.00 -2.56 -4.34
CA ALA A 69 15.12 -2.70 -5.78
C ALA A 69 14.12 -1.80 -6.50
N ASP A 70 14.54 -1.22 -7.63
CA ASP A 70 13.62 -0.57 -8.55
C ASP A 70 12.90 -1.66 -9.36
N GLN A 71 11.62 -1.82 -9.14
CA GLN A 71 10.79 -2.84 -9.78
C GLN A 71 9.59 -2.16 -10.44
N ASP A 72 9.20 -2.66 -11.62
CA ASP A 72 7.96 -2.25 -12.27
C ASP A 72 6.77 -2.38 -11.30
N PRO A 73 6.01 -1.30 -11.06
CA PRO A 73 4.94 -1.29 -10.06
C PRO A 73 3.86 -2.36 -10.29
N LYS A 74 3.55 -2.69 -11.55
CA LYS A 74 2.57 -3.73 -11.89
C LYS A 74 3.07 -5.14 -11.54
N THR A 75 4.35 -5.39 -11.81
CA THR A 75 5.02 -6.65 -11.42
C THR A 75 5.09 -6.78 -9.91
N LEU A 76 5.41 -5.68 -9.21
CA LEU A 76 5.39 -5.62 -7.75
C LEU A 76 3.99 -5.93 -7.21
N ALA A 77 2.95 -5.29 -7.76
CA ALA A 77 1.57 -5.54 -7.35
C ALA A 77 1.15 -7.02 -7.48
N ALA A 78 1.51 -7.66 -8.60
CA ALA A 78 1.20 -9.07 -8.81
C ALA A 78 1.92 -9.98 -7.79
N ARG A 79 3.16 -9.62 -7.41
CA ARG A 79 3.93 -10.34 -6.41
C ARG A 79 3.31 -10.21 -5.02
N GLU A 80 3.09 -8.98 -4.54
CA GLU A 80 2.54 -8.69 -3.21
C GLU A 80 1.15 -9.35 -3.03
N LEU A 81 0.29 -9.26 -4.04
CA LEU A 81 -1.02 -9.93 -4.00
C LEU A 81 -0.88 -11.43 -3.76
N ARG A 82 0.06 -12.08 -4.45
CA ARG A 82 0.29 -13.52 -4.31
C ARG A 82 0.91 -13.85 -2.96
N GLU A 83 1.92 -13.12 -2.52
CA GLU A 83 2.66 -13.36 -1.28
C GLU A 83 1.73 -13.24 -0.06
N GLU A 84 0.98 -12.15 0.05
CA GLU A 84 0.12 -11.90 1.20
C GLU A 84 -1.18 -12.71 1.21
N THR A 85 -1.78 -12.97 0.03
CA THR A 85 -3.15 -13.55 -0.06
C THR A 85 -3.24 -14.88 -0.79
N GLY A 86 -2.22 -15.29 -1.52
CA GLY A 86 -2.26 -16.45 -2.41
C GLY A 86 -3.02 -16.20 -3.72
N LEU A 87 -3.49 -14.98 -3.98
CA LEU A 87 -4.25 -14.65 -5.19
C LEU A 87 -3.32 -14.28 -6.35
N ALA A 88 -3.66 -14.75 -7.55
CA ALA A 88 -3.08 -14.24 -8.80
C ALA A 88 -4.17 -13.59 -9.64
N ALA A 89 -3.86 -12.43 -10.23
CA ALA A 89 -4.78 -11.64 -11.04
C ALA A 89 -4.57 -11.88 -12.53
N GLY A 90 -5.63 -12.18 -13.28
CA GLY A 90 -5.64 -12.17 -14.74
C GLY A 90 -5.65 -10.75 -15.31
N SER A 91 -6.16 -9.79 -14.55
CA SER A 91 -6.17 -8.38 -14.92
C SER A 91 -5.73 -7.50 -13.76
N LEU A 92 -4.80 -6.57 -14.04
CA LEU A 92 -4.35 -5.51 -13.15
C LEU A 92 -4.52 -4.16 -13.85
N VAL A 93 -5.44 -3.34 -13.33
CA VAL A 93 -5.73 -1.99 -13.84
C VAL A 93 -5.21 -0.97 -12.86
N GLU A 94 -4.35 -0.05 -13.31
CA GLU A 94 -3.88 1.05 -12.48
C GLU A 94 -5.03 2.01 -12.15
N LEU A 95 -5.21 2.29 -10.87
CA LEU A 95 -6.19 3.26 -10.35
C LEU A 95 -5.58 4.65 -10.17
N GLY A 96 -4.30 4.72 -9.83
CA GLY A 96 -3.57 5.97 -9.67
C GLY A 96 -2.35 5.86 -8.77
N VAL A 97 -1.64 6.98 -8.66
CA VAL A 97 -0.45 7.13 -7.83
C VAL A 97 -0.77 7.91 -6.57
N LEU A 98 -0.17 7.49 -5.46
CA LEU A 98 -0.34 8.06 -4.12
C LEU A 98 1.01 8.58 -3.61
N ASP A 99 1.07 9.85 -3.20
CA ASP A 99 2.22 10.41 -2.48
C ASP A 99 2.04 10.16 -0.97
N VAL A 100 2.99 9.45 -0.36
CA VAL A 100 2.93 9.10 1.07
C VAL A 100 3.67 10.14 1.89
N ALA A 101 2.94 10.84 2.76
CA ALA A 101 3.52 11.84 3.64
C ALA A 101 4.43 12.84 2.90
N ALA A 102 3.92 13.48 1.83
CA ALA A 102 4.68 14.32 0.89
C ALA A 102 5.49 15.46 1.56
N GLY A 103 5.16 15.83 2.80
CA GLY A 103 5.92 16.81 3.59
C GLY A 103 7.21 16.27 4.21
N MET A 104 7.46 14.96 4.16
CA MET A 104 8.65 14.37 4.80
C MET A 104 9.21 13.15 4.08
N SER A 105 8.48 12.57 3.15
CA SER A 105 8.89 11.32 2.48
C SER A 105 8.87 11.46 0.97
N SER A 106 9.83 10.83 0.31
CA SER A 106 9.88 10.65 -1.14
C SER A 106 9.08 9.43 -1.61
N GLN A 107 8.52 8.65 -0.69
CA GLN A 107 7.81 7.42 -1.03
C GLN A 107 6.54 7.70 -1.82
N ARG A 108 6.35 6.95 -2.88
CA ARG A 108 5.14 6.90 -3.67
C ARG A 108 4.60 5.48 -3.71
N GLY A 109 3.31 5.35 -3.96
CA GLY A 109 2.67 4.08 -4.21
C GLY A 109 1.82 4.12 -5.45
N THR A 110 1.66 2.97 -6.12
CA THR A 110 0.70 2.80 -7.21
C THR A 110 -0.39 1.85 -6.76
N ALA A 111 -1.64 2.31 -6.83
CA ALA A 111 -2.81 1.50 -6.52
C ALA A 111 -3.33 0.77 -7.77
N TYR A 112 -3.64 -0.51 -7.63
CA TYR A 112 -4.17 -1.37 -8.69
C TYR A 112 -5.48 -2.02 -8.28
N LEU A 113 -6.40 -2.14 -9.25
CA LEU A 113 -7.55 -3.05 -9.18
C LEU A 113 -7.16 -4.38 -9.80
N ALA A 114 -7.27 -5.45 -9.02
CA ALA A 114 -7.02 -6.83 -9.46
C ALA A 114 -8.34 -7.57 -9.66
N THR A 115 -8.53 -8.15 -10.84
CA THR A 115 -9.72 -8.96 -11.19
C THR A 115 -9.30 -10.24 -11.92
N GLU A 116 -10.26 -11.10 -12.26
CA GLU A 116 -10.01 -12.40 -12.88
C GLU A 116 -9.08 -13.26 -11.99
N LEU A 117 -9.46 -13.37 -10.73
CA LEU A 117 -8.61 -13.92 -9.69
C LEU A 117 -8.58 -15.45 -9.72
N THR A 118 -7.38 -16.02 -9.55
CA THR A 118 -7.17 -17.44 -9.28
C THR A 118 -6.58 -17.60 -7.89
N ARG A 119 -6.92 -18.70 -7.21
CA ARG A 119 -6.48 -18.97 -5.83
C ARG A 119 -5.29 -19.91 -5.80
N GLY A 120 -4.35 -19.61 -4.93
CA GLY A 120 -3.19 -20.43 -4.57
C GLY A 120 -2.90 -20.28 -3.09
N GLU A 121 -1.74 -20.77 -2.66
CA GLU A 121 -1.27 -20.60 -1.28
C GLU A 121 -0.47 -19.29 -1.16
N PRO A 122 -0.64 -18.55 -0.04
CA PRO A 122 0.19 -17.38 0.25
C PRO A 122 1.65 -17.78 0.51
N ASP A 123 2.58 -16.91 0.16
CA ASP A 123 4.03 -17.10 0.35
C ASP A 123 4.59 -15.90 1.13
N ARG A 124 4.15 -15.79 2.39
CA ARG A 124 4.39 -14.63 3.26
C ARG A 124 5.83 -14.57 3.75
N GLU A 125 6.34 -13.36 3.83
CA GLU A 125 7.62 -13.09 4.49
C GLU A 125 7.59 -13.47 5.99
N PRO A 126 8.74 -13.70 6.64
CA PRO A 126 8.79 -14.07 8.06
C PRO A 126 8.08 -13.08 8.99
N GLU A 127 8.10 -11.80 8.65
CA GLU A 127 7.46 -10.71 9.38
C GLU A 127 5.92 -10.68 9.23
N GLU A 128 5.39 -11.45 8.27
CA GLU A 128 3.96 -11.45 7.89
C GLU A 128 3.25 -12.75 8.28
N GLN A 129 3.90 -13.64 9.02
CA GLN A 129 3.36 -14.96 9.38
C GLN A 129 2.03 -14.88 10.16
N ASP A 130 1.83 -13.80 10.95
CA ASP A 130 0.60 -13.56 11.71
C ASP A 130 -0.49 -12.82 10.90
N MET A 131 -0.22 -12.53 9.63
CA MET A 131 -1.17 -11.83 8.76
C MET A 131 -2.40 -12.69 8.49
N LEU A 132 -3.58 -12.09 8.59
CA LEU A 132 -4.85 -12.71 8.20
C LEU A 132 -5.32 -12.10 6.89
N ALA A 133 -5.80 -12.92 5.97
CA ALA A 133 -6.43 -12.47 4.73
C ALA A 133 -7.91 -12.87 4.74
N ALA A 134 -8.81 -11.93 4.42
CA ALA A 134 -10.25 -12.18 4.43
C ALA A 134 -10.99 -11.35 3.37
N TRP A 135 -12.13 -11.88 2.93
CA TRP A 135 -13.03 -11.23 1.99
C TRP A 135 -14.12 -10.46 2.74
N PHE A 136 -14.34 -9.22 2.34
CA PHE A 136 -15.39 -8.36 2.89
C PHE A 136 -16.32 -7.88 1.78
N SER A 137 -17.61 -7.78 2.06
CA SER A 137 -18.51 -7.04 1.17
C SER A 137 -18.14 -5.55 1.19
N ARG A 138 -18.52 -4.80 0.16
CA ARG A 138 -18.31 -3.35 0.13
C ARG A 138 -18.91 -2.65 1.35
N ALA A 139 -20.11 -3.06 1.75
CA ALA A 139 -20.78 -2.53 2.93
C ALA A 139 -20.01 -2.83 4.23
N ASP A 140 -19.31 -3.97 4.32
CA ASP A 140 -18.48 -4.27 5.47
C ASP A 140 -17.15 -3.49 5.45
N VAL A 141 -16.56 -3.24 4.27
CA VAL A 141 -15.41 -2.32 4.14
C VAL A 141 -15.80 -0.92 4.63
N ASP A 142 -16.96 -0.39 4.23
CA ASP A 142 -17.46 0.90 4.72
C ASP A 142 -17.62 0.92 6.25
N LYS A 143 -18.08 -0.18 6.86
CA LYS A 143 -18.16 -0.32 8.32
C LYS A 143 -16.78 -0.36 8.97
N LEU A 144 -15.81 -1.09 8.40
CA LEU A 144 -14.43 -1.12 8.92
C LEU A 144 -13.80 0.28 8.91
N ILE A 145 -14.08 1.08 7.89
CA ILE A 145 -13.63 2.48 7.79
C ILE A 145 -14.30 3.32 8.89
N THR A 146 -15.63 3.27 9.00
CA THR A 146 -16.38 4.11 9.93
C THR A 146 -16.20 3.71 11.40
N SER A 147 -15.88 2.45 11.68
CA SER A 147 -15.55 1.95 13.03
C SER A 147 -14.09 2.20 13.44
N GLY A 148 -13.21 2.59 12.49
CA GLY A 148 -11.79 2.79 12.75
C GLY A 148 -10.97 1.51 12.80
N GLU A 149 -11.47 0.42 12.25
CA GLU A 149 -10.71 -0.83 12.07
C GLU A 149 -9.85 -0.84 10.80
N LEU A 150 -10.25 -0.06 9.77
CA LEU A 150 -9.47 0.28 8.59
C LEU A 150 -9.16 1.77 8.63
N THR A 151 -7.95 2.13 9.03
CA THR A 151 -7.48 3.52 9.18
C THR A 151 -6.21 3.80 8.38
N ASP A 152 -5.69 2.81 7.65
CA ASP A 152 -4.54 2.99 6.78
C ASP A 152 -4.84 4.01 5.68
N ALA A 153 -4.10 5.13 5.67
CA ALA A 153 -4.36 6.25 4.77
C ALA A 153 -4.22 5.87 3.29
N GLN A 154 -3.29 4.98 2.98
CA GLN A 154 -3.07 4.49 1.61
C GLN A 154 -4.26 3.64 1.14
N SER A 155 -4.75 2.75 2.01
CA SER A 155 -5.94 1.95 1.73
C SER A 155 -7.19 2.80 1.55
N LEU A 156 -7.38 3.83 2.38
CA LEU A 156 -8.50 4.76 2.24
C LEU A 156 -8.43 5.54 0.92
N ALA A 157 -7.25 6.02 0.55
CA ALA A 157 -7.04 6.74 -0.71
C ALA A 157 -7.25 5.82 -1.92
N ALA A 158 -6.73 4.59 -1.89
CA ALA A 158 -6.94 3.61 -2.95
C ALA A 158 -8.42 3.21 -3.09
N TYR A 159 -9.15 3.07 -1.97
CA TYR A 159 -10.58 2.80 -2.00
C TYR A 159 -11.36 3.96 -2.63
N ALA A 160 -10.99 5.20 -2.33
CA ALA A 160 -11.58 6.37 -3.00
C ALA A 160 -11.32 6.37 -4.52
N LEU A 161 -10.10 6.02 -4.97
CA LEU A 161 -9.77 5.87 -6.38
C LEU A 161 -10.61 4.77 -7.05
N LEU A 162 -10.82 3.63 -6.37
CA LEU A 162 -11.70 2.56 -6.86
C LEU A 162 -13.13 3.07 -7.07
N LEU A 163 -13.71 3.76 -6.09
CA LEU A 163 -15.07 4.31 -6.19
C LEU A 163 -15.22 5.32 -7.34
N LEU A 164 -14.20 6.13 -7.58
CA LEU A 164 -14.18 7.06 -8.73
C LEU A 164 -14.06 6.31 -10.05
N HIS A 165 -13.20 5.30 -10.13
CA HIS A 165 -13.04 4.47 -11.32
C HIS A 165 -14.35 3.78 -11.73
N GLU A 166 -15.10 3.26 -10.76
CA GLU A 166 -16.38 2.59 -11.01
C GLU A 166 -17.50 3.53 -11.46
N ARG A 167 -17.48 4.80 -11.01
CA ARG A 167 -18.44 5.82 -11.44
C ARG A 167 -18.26 6.29 -12.89
N THR A 168 -17.08 6.07 -13.45
CA THR A 168 -16.73 6.51 -14.81
C THR A 168 -16.89 5.43 -15.87
N ARG A 169 -17.32 4.24 -15.47
CA ARG A 169 -17.63 3.11 -16.35
C ARG A 169 -19.14 2.92 -16.51
#